data_298f7d014ccba2664f331948566fd8b6
#
_entry.id   298f7d014ccba2664f331948566fd8b6
#
_cell.length_a   1.000
_cell.length_b   1.000
_cell.length_c   1.000
_cell.angle_alpha   90.00
_cell.angle_beta   90.00
_cell.angle_gamma   90.00
#
_symmetry.space_group_name_H-M   'P 1'
#
loop_
_entity.id
_entity.type
_entity.pdbx_description
1 polymer ?
#
loop_
_entity_poly.entity_id
_entity_poly.type
_entity_poly.pdbx_seq_one_letter_code
_entity_poly.pdbx_strand_id
1 'polypeptide(L)'
;MRREEFLNQQHSLQVQGLGASFGQRVVLAEVDFTLPQSGVTALLGPAGTGKSTLLRTLAGLNASNPRFRSWGQVVYADRPLDMPWSANGVQALPGLVQQHARLMRANTLDALIEKARQRDPRAPLEWRHWVSEQLQHYGLAELAQMLDKPTMLLSAVQQRAVAILREAWAKPAVLMIDEPTAELEGYEAFLLLDVIRQIGQQRSVLLITHQQQHAQAAAQQMLLLAGGRIQEAAAMAAFTQRPLSAAGQQFLRTGSCAVPMPGTPLNELADDVLPPPPLPAAALAAIAEFSDLPASAAVVSEVVAPLKLEPVLPASTSVSAPEPALPQPAAVASSGLSPAARYQPRTPNAAVLMEMQPLLAAENAMPASRGPNGFSWLVPGRLAGTPWPGVVHDMDADLKALNRCGITMLITLTEKDFPQDALTRNGLKNFHLPVYDQEPPTVAQMQMLLARMSVALRRGEVLAVHCLAGLGRTGTVLAAWLVREGLTAEEALRRVRLIDAQYVQSEAQEALLYEFENALLQKMA
;
A
#
# COMPACT_ATOMS: atom_id res chain seq x y z
N MET A 1 36.60 4.18 -20.61
CA MET A 1 35.76 5.30 -21.08
C MET A 1 34.31 5.31 -20.61
N ARG A 2 33.82 4.41 -19.74
CA ARG A 2 32.40 4.43 -19.26
C ARG A 2 32.24 4.82 -17.78
N ARG A 3 33.32 5.06 -17.04
CA ARG A 3 33.26 5.46 -15.62
C ARG A 3 33.39 6.97 -15.39
N GLU A 4 33.93 7.70 -16.34
CA GLU A 4 34.14 9.15 -16.24
C GLU A 4 32.99 9.98 -16.83
N GLU A 5 32.16 9.43 -17.74
CA GLU A 5 30.94 10.08 -18.23
C GLU A 5 29.80 10.13 -17.20
N PHE A 6 29.82 9.24 -16.20
CA PHE A 6 28.82 9.24 -15.11
C PHE A 6 29.08 10.33 -14.05
N LEU A 7 30.27 10.89 -13.98
CA LEU A 7 30.65 11.87 -12.96
C LEU A 7 30.30 13.32 -13.28
N ASN A 8 29.76 13.62 -14.47
CA ASN A 8 29.49 14.99 -14.92
C ASN A 8 27.99 15.34 -15.02
N GLN A 9 27.08 14.45 -14.64
CA GLN A 9 25.65 14.80 -14.51
C GLN A 9 25.39 15.23 -13.07
N GLN A 10 25.00 16.48 -12.88
CA GLN A 10 24.51 16.97 -11.58
C GLN A 10 23.24 16.21 -11.23
N HIS A 11 23.24 15.50 -10.11
CA HIS A 11 22.10 14.73 -9.60
C HIS A 11 21.39 15.51 -8.49
N SER A 12 20.05 15.48 -8.48
CA SER A 12 19.28 16.07 -7.38
C SER A 12 19.30 15.20 -6.13
N LEU A 13 19.44 13.88 -6.30
CA LEU A 13 19.55 12.90 -5.23
C LEU A 13 20.48 11.76 -5.66
N GLN A 14 21.39 11.39 -4.78
CA GLN A 14 22.23 10.20 -4.93
C GLN A 14 22.11 9.37 -3.65
N VAL A 15 21.77 8.11 -3.81
CA VAL A 15 21.59 7.14 -2.72
C VAL A 15 22.57 6.00 -2.93
N GLN A 16 23.37 5.67 -1.90
CA GLN A 16 24.39 4.63 -1.93
C GLN A 16 24.29 3.74 -0.69
N GLY A 17 24.05 2.44 -0.90
CA GLY A 17 23.97 1.45 0.14
C GLY A 17 22.93 1.75 1.20
N LEU A 18 21.85 2.50 0.87
CA LEU A 18 20.84 2.88 1.84
C LEU A 18 20.10 1.65 2.34
N GLY A 19 20.11 1.48 3.65
CA GLY A 19 19.32 0.48 4.32
C GLY A 19 18.46 1.06 5.43
N ALA A 20 17.44 0.29 5.82
CA ALA A 20 16.53 0.65 6.89
C ALA A 20 15.99 -0.59 7.59
N SER A 21 15.95 -0.55 8.93
CA SER A 21 15.34 -1.59 9.76
C SER A 21 14.43 -0.99 10.83
N PHE A 22 13.49 -1.81 11.30
CA PHE A 22 12.67 -1.54 12.47
C PHE A 22 12.87 -2.69 13.46
N GLY A 23 13.69 -2.45 14.49
CA GLY A 23 14.21 -3.50 15.35
C GLY A 23 15.04 -4.49 14.54
N GLN A 24 14.76 -5.77 14.66
CA GLN A 24 15.48 -6.83 13.92
C GLN A 24 15.02 -7.02 12.47
N ARG A 25 13.91 -6.38 12.05
CA ARG A 25 13.37 -6.52 10.70
C ARG A 25 14.04 -5.54 9.74
N VAL A 26 14.88 -6.04 8.85
CA VAL A 26 15.45 -5.28 7.74
C VAL A 26 14.39 -5.15 6.63
N VAL A 27 14.07 -3.92 6.24
CA VAL A 27 13.11 -3.61 5.16
C VAL A 27 13.85 -3.22 3.88
N LEU A 28 14.89 -2.41 4.01
CA LEU A 28 15.80 -2.01 2.93
C LEU A 28 17.21 -2.49 3.32
N ALA A 29 17.86 -3.24 2.45
CA ALA A 29 19.18 -3.82 2.76
C ALA A 29 20.32 -2.98 2.18
N GLU A 30 20.20 -2.63 0.90
CA GLU A 30 21.24 -1.94 0.14
C GLU A 30 20.60 -1.35 -1.11
N VAL A 31 20.17 -0.12 -1.03
CA VAL A 31 19.46 0.60 -2.09
C VAL A 31 20.40 1.61 -2.71
N ASP A 32 20.62 1.47 -4.02
CA ASP A 32 21.52 2.32 -4.81
C ASP A 32 20.75 2.88 -6.00
N PHE A 33 20.67 4.20 -6.11
CA PHE A 33 20.13 4.89 -7.28
C PHE A 33 20.49 6.37 -7.29
N THR A 34 20.32 7.00 -8.45
CA THR A 34 20.44 8.44 -8.62
C THR A 34 19.21 9.01 -9.30
N LEU A 35 18.86 10.25 -8.96
CA LEU A 35 17.80 10.99 -9.64
C LEU A 35 18.39 12.19 -10.38
N PRO A 36 18.01 12.43 -11.64
CA PRO A 36 18.45 13.59 -12.42
C PRO A 36 17.91 14.89 -11.83
N GLN A 37 18.41 16.04 -12.29
CA GLN A 37 17.92 17.35 -11.81
C GLN A 37 16.48 17.64 -12.20
N SER A 38 15.99 17.06 -13.30
CA SER A 38 14.62 17.15 -13.76
C SER A 38 14.17 15.85 -14.39
N GLY A 39 12.87 15.65 -14.48
CA GLY A 39 12.25 14.43 -14.99
C GLY A 39 11.49 13.68 -13.92
N VAL A 40 10.65 12.76 -14.37
CA VAL A 40 9.91 11.84 -13.48
C VAL A 40 10.57 10.46 -13.54
N THR A 41 10.98 9.97 -12.38
CA THR A 41 11.44 8.58 -12.18
C THR A 41 10.36 7.81 -11.43
N ALA A 42 9.86 6.72 -12.01
CA ALA A 42 8.90 5.85 -11.34
C ALA A 42 9.62 4.83 -10.45
N LEU A 43 9.19 4.67 -9.22
CA LEU A 43 9.61 3.59 -8.32
C LEU A 43 8.51 2.53 -8.29
N LEU A 44 8.77 1.42 -8.98
CA LEU A 44 7.89 0.28 -9.12
C LEU A 44 8.31 -0.85 -8.17
N GLY A 45 7.43 -1.83 -8.00
CA GLY A 45 7.70 -3.05 -7.24
C GLY A 45 6.46 -3.59 -6.53
N PRO A 46 6.47 -4.84 -6.10
CA PRO A 46 5.36 -5.47 -5.39
C PRO A 46 4.94 -4.71 -4.13
N ALA A 47 3.73 -4.95 -3.65
CA ALA A 47 3.28 -4.42 -2.36
C ALA A 47 4.19 -4.91 -1.21
N GLY A 48 4.40 -4.07 -0.20
CA GLY A 48 5.20 -4.44 0.98
C GLY A 48 6.73 -4.47 0.79
N THR A 49 7.28 -4.16 -0.38
CA THR A 49 8.74 -4.21 -0.66
C THR A 49 9.54 -3.04 -0.08
N GLY A 50 8.91 -2.12 0.65
CA GLY A 50 9.61 -1.01 1.31
C GLY A 50 9.61 0.32 0.55
N LYS A 51 8.82 0.48 -0.54
CA LYS A 51 8.75 1.73 -1.31
C LYS A 51 8.40 2.95 -0.45
N SER A 52 7.30 2.91 0.28
CA SER A 52 6.90 4.00 1.19
C SER A 52 7.86 4.16 2.36
N THR A 53 8.51 3.06 2.82
CA THR A 53 9.60 3.14 3.82
C THR A 53 10.77 3.92 3.28
N LEU A 54 11.19 3.69 2.02
CA LEU A 54 12.24 4.44 1.35
C LEU A 54 11.91 5.95 1.32
N LEU A 55 10.71 6.31 0.84
CA LEU A 55 10.31 7.72 0.79
C LEU A 55 10.29 8.38 2.18
N ARG A 56 9.71 7.70 3.16
CA ARG A 56 9.65 8.20 4.55
C ARG A 56 11.02 8.33 5.18
N THR A 57 11.95 7.42 4.85
CA THR A 57 13.34 7.50 5.29
C THR A 57 14.01 8.73 4.65
N LEU A 58 13.90 8.91 3.34
CA LEU A 58 14.45 10.06 2.63
C LEU A 58 13.84 11.41 3.07
N ALA A 59 12.60 11.41 3.55
CA ALA A 59 11.93 12.58 4.13
C ALA A 59 12.21 12.79 5.64
N GLY A 60 13.02 11.94 6.27
CA GLY A 60 13.33 12.03 7.70
C GLY A 60 12.18 11.69 8.66
N LEU A 61 11.09 11.12 8.15
CA LEU A 61 9.89 10.84 8.94
C LEU A 61 10.01 9.60 9.84
N ASN A 62 10.95 8.70 9.54
CA ASN A 62 11.16 7.50 10.33
C ASN A 62 12.07 7.74 11.54
N ALA A 63 12.83 8.84 11.58
CA ALA A 63 13.82 9.13 12.62
C ALA A 63 13.24 9.25 14.03
N SER A 64 11.95 9.59 14.17
CA SER A 64 11.26 9.66 15.46
C SER A 64 10.90 8.29 16.07
N ASN A 65 11.01 7.21 15.30
CA ASN A 65 10.73 5.87 15.79
C ASN A 65 11.98 5.31 16.52
N PRO A 66 11.91 4.98 17.80
CA PRO A 66 13.06 4.51 18.58
C PRO A 66 13.64 3.18 18.08
N ARG A 67 12.83 2.38 17.37
CA ARG A 67 13.27 1.11 16.76
C ARG A 67 13.82 1.26 15.34
N PHE A 68 13.78 2.46 14.76
CA PHE A 68 14.28 2.71 13.42
C PHE A 68 15.81 2.84 13.43
N ARG A 69 16.45 2.15 12.50
CA ARG A 69 17.86 2.31 12.15
C ARG A 69 18.00 2.45 10.66
N SER A 70 18.96 3.25 10.24
CA SER A 70 19.32 3.43 8.84
C SER A 70 20.83 3.50 8.68
N TRP A 71 21.31 3.08 7.54
CA TRP A 71 22.73 3.10 7.14
C TRP A 71 22.87 3.44 5.67
N GLY A 72 24.11 3.65 5.19
CA GLY A 72 24.39 4.07 3.83
C GLY A 72 24.64 5.57 3.73
N GLN A 73 24.72 6.08 2.52
CA GLN A 73 25.00 7.49 2.23
C GLN A 73 23.91 8.07 1.32
N VAL A 74 23.52 9.30 1.60
CA VAL A 74 22.58 10.04 0.77
C VAL A 74 23.14 11.43 0.54
N VAL A 75 23.23 11.84 -0.73
CA VAL A 75 23.56 13.21 -1.13
C VAL A 75 22.31 13.83 -1.76
N TYR A 76 21.85 14.94 -1.21
CA TYR A 76 20.67 15.67 -1.65
C TYR A 76 21.03 17.12 -1.98
N ALA A 77 20.76 17.55 -3.20
CA ALA A 77 21.13 18.89 -3.69
C ALA A 77 22.59 19.23 -3.40
N ASP A 78 23.49 18.33 -3.79
CA ASP A 78 24.95 18.40 -3.63
C ASP A 78 25.44 18.46 -2.17
N ARG A 79 24.61 18.09 -1.20
CA ARG A 79 24.95 18.06 0.23
C ARG A 79 24.74 16.67 0.81
N PRO A 80 25.71 16.11 1.52
CA PRO A 80 25.49 14.87 2.26
C PRO A 80 24.44 15.09 3.35
N LEU A 81 23.58 14.10 3.51
CA LEU A 81 22.64 14.04 4.63
C LEU A 81 23.23 13.10 5.70
N ASP A 82 23.39 13.63 6.91
CA ASP A 82 23.89 12.85 8.05
C ASP A 82 22.77 11.92 8.56
N MET A 83 23.04 10.62 8.60
CA MET A 83 22.08 9.59 9.00
C MET A 83 22.13 9.28 10.49
N PRO A 84 21.00 9.04 11.17
CA PRO A 84 19.63 9.32 10.74
C PRO A 84 19.27 10.79 10.86
N TRP A 85 18.76 11.39 9.82
CA TRP A 85 18.27 12.77 9.86
C TRP A 85 16.81 12.86 10.30
N SER A 86 16.40 14.01 10.83
CA SER A 86 15.04 14.31 11.26
C SER A 86 14.40 15.41 10.40
N ALA A 87 13.11 15.25 10.13
CA ALA A 87 12.32 16.28 9.45
C ALA A 87 12.26 17.62 10.22
N ASN A 88 12.55 17.60 11.53
CA ASN A 88 12.60 18.79 12.38
C ASN A 88 13.97 19.49 12.37
N GLY A 89 14.95 18.94 11.64
CA GLY A 89 16.28 19.56 11.49
C GLY A 89 16.27 20.77 10.55
N VAL A 90 17.33 21.57 10.63
CA VAL A 90 17.52 22.79 9.80
C VAL A 90 17.84 22.44 8.33
N GLN A 91 18.07 21.17 8.02
CA GLN A 91 18.43 20.74 6.69
C GLN A 91 17.22 20.74 5.73
N ALA A 92 17.44 21.21 4.52
CA ALA A 92 16.45 21.08 3.44
C ALA A 92 16.33 19.59 3.07
N LEU A 93 15.13 19.04 3.17
CA LEU A 93 14.82 17.65 2.83
C LEU A 93 13.97 17.57 1.56
N PRO A 94 13.93 16.41 0.88
CA PRO A 94 13.00 16.16 -0.21
C PRO A 94 11.55 16.43 0.21
N GLY A 95 10.76 17.01 -0.71
CA GLY A 95 9.32 17.17 -0.51
C GLY A 95 8.63 15.81 -0.59
N LEU A 96 7.66 15.53 0.29
CA LEU A 96 6.91 14.28 0.28
C LEU A 96 5.40 14.52 0.27
N VAL A 97 4.72 13.93 -0.71
CA VAL A 97 3.27 13.79 -0.78
C VAL A 97 2.93 12.33 -0.47
N GLN A 98 2.28 12.09 0.65
CA GLN A 98 1.87 10.75 1.08
C GLN A 98 0.54 10.35 0.42
N GLN A 99 0.30 9.06 0.22
CA GLN A 99 -0.89 8.48 -0.40
C GLN A 99 -2.22 9.01 0.18
N HIS A 100 -2.30 9.18 1.48
CA HIS A 100 -3.50 9.65 2.19
C HIS A 100 -3.32 11.06 2.79
N ALA A 101 -2.56 11.93 2.12
CA ALA A 101 -2.37 13.31 2.57
C ALA A 101 -3.69 14.08 2.53
N ARG A 102 -4.44 14.06 3.64
CA ARG A 102 -5.65 14.88 3.81
C ARG A 102 -5.26 16.26 4.30
N LEU A 103 -5.58 17.26 3.50
CA LEU A 103 -5.39 18.66 3.88
C LEU A 103 -6.70 19.16 4.51
N MET A 104 -6.66 19.41 5.82
CA MET A 104 -7.80 20.01 6.54
C MET A 104 -7.53 21.52 6.71
N ARG A 105 -7.89 22.31 5.71
CA ARG A 105 -7.73 23.78 5.72
C ARG A 105 -9.06 24.47 5.45
N ALA A 106 -9.23 25.62 6.07
CA ALA A 106 -10.45 26.40 5.97
C ALA A 106 -10.67 26.95 4.55
N ASN A 107 -9.58 27.20 3.81
CA ASN A 107 -9.67 27.54 2.39
C ASN A 107 -8.52 26.88 1.58
N THR A 108 -8.78 26.72 0.29
CA THR A 108 -7.88 26.03 -0.64
C THR A 108 -6.65 26.89 -0.99
N LEU A 109 -6.80 28.21 -1.06
CA LEU A 109 -5.70 29.11 -1.34
C LEU A 109 -4.60 28.98 -0.26
N ASP A 110 -4.99 29.05 1.04
CA ASP A 110 -4.02 28.90 2.14
C ASP A 110 -3.34 27.53 2.13
N ALA A 111 -4.09 26.47 1.76
CA ALA A 111 -3.52 25.15 1.60
C ALA A 111 -2.42 25.10 0.55
N LEU A 112 -2.67 25.70 -0.61
CA LEU A 112 -1.75 25.73 -1.75
C LEU A 112 -0.46 26.50 -1.45
N ILE A 113 -0.58 27.68 -0.82
CA ILE A 113 0.56 28.59 -0.60
C ILE A 113 1.29 28.36 0.74
N GLU A 114 0.80 27.48 1.61
CA GLU A 114 1.28 27.28 2.98
C GLU A 114 2.81 27.19 3.08
N LYS A 115 3.43 26.38 2.25
CA LYS A 115 4.89 26.19 2.24
C LYS A 115 5.62 27.23 1.38
N ALA A 116 5.00 27.66 0.28
CA ALA A 116 5.61 28.62 -0.64
C ALA A 116 5.78 30.00 -0.01
N ARG A 117 4.79 30.49 0.74
CA ARG A 117 4.82 31.82 1.40
C ARG A 117 5.93 31.98 2.44
N GLN A 118 6.48 30.89 2.96
CA GLN A 118 7.62 30.94 3.87
C GLN A 118 8.92 31.38 3.17
N ARG A 119 9.00 31.16 1.86
CA ARG A 119 10.18 31.46 1.05
C ARG A 119 10.00 32.68 0.13
N ASP A 120 8.77 33.02 -0.19
CA ASP A 120 8.41 34.07 -1.11
C ASP A 120 7.26 34.91 -0.52
N PRO A 121 7.57 35.99 0.23
CA PRO A 121 6.54 36.82 0.85
C PRO A 121 5.87 37.70 -0.21
N ARG A 122 4.62 37.41 -0.52
CA ARG A 122 3.75 38.21 -1.41
C ARG A 122 2.52 38.70 -0.66
N ALA A 123 1.90 39.79 -1.15
CA ALA A 123 0.60 40.22 -0.65
C ALA A 123 -0.50 39.18 -0.97
N PRO A 124 -1.56 39.03 -0.14
CA PRO A 124 -2.61 38.04 -0.35
C PRO A 124 -3.26 38.10 -1.74
N LEU A 125 -3.46 39.28 -2.29
CA LEU A 125 -4.05 39.46 -3.61
C LEU A 125 -3.11 38.99 -4.73
N GLU A 126 -1.81 39.24 -4.60
CA GLU A 126 -0.78 38.76 -5.54
C GLU A 126 -0.68 37.23 -5.53
N TRP A 127 -0.82 36.60 -4.34
CA TRP A 127 -0.88 35.15 -4.22
C TRP A 127 -2.08 34.55 -4.96
N ARG A 128 -3.26 35.17 -4.80
CA ARG A 128 -4.47 34.70 -5.48
C ARG A 128 -4.32 34.74 -7.00
N HIS A 129 -3.81 35.88 -7.53
CA HIS A 129 -3.59 36.03 -8.96
C HIS A 129 -2.60 35.00 -9.50
N TRP A 130 -1.45 34.87 -8.83
CA TRP A 130 -0.42 33.92 -9.19
C TRP A 130 -0.92 32.47 -9.14
N VAL A 131 -1.63 32.09 -8.09
CA VAL A 131 -2.20 30.73 -7.96
C VAL A 131 -3.19 30.45 -9.08
N SER A 132 -4.05 31.40 -9.43
CA SER A 132 -5.02 31.24 -10.52
C SER A 132 -4.32 31.03 -11.88
N GLU A 133 -3.27 31.76 -12.16
CA GLU A 133 -2.45 31.58 -13.37
C GLU A 133 -1.77 30.21 -13.38
N GLN A 134 -1.17 29.80 -12.25
CA GLN A 134 -0.52 28.48 -12.15
C GLN A 134 -1.53 27.33 -12.34
N LEU A 135 -2.70 27.43 -11.73
CA LEU A 135 -3.74 26.41 -11.89
C LEU A 135 -4.23 26.30 -13.34
N GLN A 136 -4.35 27.42 -14.06
CA GLN A 136 -4.66 27.41 -15.49
C GLN A 136 -3.56 26.71 -16.29
N HIS A 137 -2.29 27.01 -15.98
CA HIS A 137 -1.15 26.39 -16.64
C HIS A 137 -1.14 24.85 -16.47
N TYR A 138 -1.51 24.34 -15.29
CA TYR A 138 -1.61 22.91 -15.02
C TYR A 138 -2.92 22.26 -15.52
N GLY A 139 -3.79 23.00 -16.21
CA GLY A 139 -5.10 22.47 -16.66
C GLY A 139 -6.12 22.28 -15.53
N LEU A 140 -5.92 22.94 -14.38
CA LEU A 140 -6.76 22.86 -13.18
C LEU A 140 -7.64 24.12 -13.00
N ALA A 141 -8.15 24.68 -14.09
CA ALA A 141 -8.92 25.94 -14.06
C ALA A 141 -10.15 25.90 -13.14
N GLU A 142 -10.81 24.74 -13.01
CA GLU A 142 -11.94 24.56 -12.09
C GLU A 142 -11.53 24.72 -10.62
N LEU A 143 -10.32 24.31 -10.26
CA LEU A 143 -9.80 24.46 -8.90
C LEU A 143 -9.59 25.94 -8.54
N ALA A 144 -9.32 26.81 -9.53
CA ALA A 144 -9.22 28.25 -9.31
C ALA A 144 -10.53 28.88 -8.81
N GLN A 145 -11.68 28.28 -9.12
CA GLN A 145 -12.99 28.73 -8.64
C GLN A 145 -13.28 28.27 -7.19
N MET A 146 -12.46 27.34 -6.68
CA MET A 146 -12.62 26.73 -5.36
C MET A 146 -11.65 27.30 -4.30
N LEU A 147 -10.88 28.37 -4.63
CA LEU A 147 -9.82 28.88 -3.74
C LEU A 147 -10.32 29.32 -2.36
N ASP A 148 -11.55 29.81 -2.25
CA ASP A 148 -12.17 30.23 -0.99
C ASP A 148 -12.94 29.11 -0.26
N LYS A 149 -12.99 27.91 -0.86
CA LYS A 149 -13.69 26.78 -0.27
C LYS A 149 -12.76 25.98 0.66
N PRO A 150 -13.29 25.37 1.70
CA PRO A 150 -12.55 24.40 2.50
C PRO A 150 -12.04 23.25 1.65
N THR A 151 -10.80 22.79 1.92
CA THR A 151 -10.20 21.67 1.15
C THR A 151 -11.00 20.37 1.22
N MET A 152 -11.78 20.17 2.27
CA MET A 152 -12.65 19.00 2.41
C MET A 152 -13.85 18.98 1.44
N LEU A 153 -14.19 20.10 0.80
CA LEU A 153 -15.25 20.20 -0.21
C LEU A 153 -14.73 19.95 -1.64
N LEU A 154 -13.44 19.78 -1.80
CA LEU A 154 -12.80 19.44 -3.08
C LEU A 154 -13.03 17.96 -3.43
N SER A 155 -13.11 17.64 -4.73
CA SER A 155 -13.08 16.26 -5.20
C SER A 155 -11.77 15.56 -4.84
N ALA A 156 -11.71 14.23 -4.90
CA ALA A 156 -10.51 13.46 -4.58
C ALA A 156 -9.30 13.89 -5.43
N VAL A 157 -9.50 14.06 -6.73
CA VAL A 157 -8.43 14.51 -7.64
C VAL A 157 -7.97 15.94 -7.32
N GLN A 158 -8.90 16.85 -6.98
CA GLN A 158 -8.56 18.21 -6.59
C GLN A 158 -7.78 18.26 -5.27
N GLN A 159 -8.17 17.47 -4.26
CA GLN A 159 -7.42 17.37 -3.00
C GLN A 159 -6.00 16.88 -3.22
N ARG A 160 -5.81 15.88 -4.08
CA ARG A 160 -4.47 15.36 -4.43
C ARG A 160 -3.65 16.36 -5.22
N ALA A 161 -4.26 17.06 -6.17
CA ALA A 161 -3.60 18.13 -6.90
C ALA A 161 -3.13 19.25 -5.94
N VAL A 162 -3.97 19.66 -4.99
CA VAL A 162 -3.60 20.65 -3.95
C VAL A 162 -2.43 20.13 -3.11
N ALA A 163 -2.44 18.87 -2.67
CA ALA A 163 -1.35 18.29 -1.89
C ALA A 163 -0.02 18.27 -2.68
N ILE A 164 -0.05 17.91 -3.96
CA ILE A 164 1.11 17.87 -4.84
C ILE A 164 1.65 19.29 -5.09
N LEU A 165 0.78 20.23 -5.48
CA LEU A 165 1.17 21.61 -5.79
C LEU A 165 1.70 22.34 -4.56
N ARG A 166 1.14 22.12 -3.38
CA ARG A 166 1.65 22.66 -2.11
C ARG A 166 3.11 22.30 -1.87
N GLU A 167 3.46 21.03 -2.09
CA GLU A 167 4.84 20.55 -1.96
C GLU A 167 5.72 21.05 -3.11
N ALA A 168 5.21 21.02 -4.33
CA ALA A 168 5.94 21.46 -5.51
C ALA A 168 6.30 22.95 -5.46
N TRP A 169 5.39 23.80 -5.02
CA TRP A 169 5.62 25.26 -4.96
C TRP A 169 6.56 25.68 -3.84
N ALA A 170 6.81 24.79 -2.87
CA ALA A 170 7.92 24.95 -1.92
C ALA A 170 9.31 24.79 -2.58
N LYS A 171 9.36 24.39 -3.86
CA LYS A 171 10.56 24.23 -4.69
C LYS A 171 11.63 23.32 -4.06
N PRO A 172 11.27 22.08 -3.60
CA PRO A 172 12.29 21.12 -3.22
C PRO A 172 13.11 20.69 -4.43
N ALA A 173 14.38 20.29 -4.25
CA ALA A 173 15.18 19.75 -5.34
C ALA A 173 14.61 18.41 -5.86
N VAL A 174 14.04 17.61 -4.97
CA VAL A 174 13.30 16.37 -5.31
C VAL A 174 11.93 16.42 -4.67
N LEU A 175 10.89 16.14 -5.46
CA LEU A 175 9.52 15.92 -5.00
C LEU A 175 9.22 14.42 -5.06
N MET A 176 8.89 13.84 -3.92
CA MET A 176 8.49 12.43 -3.79
C MET A 176 6.98 12.34 -3.65
N ILE A 177 6.35 11.45 -4.43
CA ILE A 177 4.89 11.31 -4.47
C ILE A 177 4.55 9.83 -4.34
N ASP A 178 3.77 9.48 -3.30
CA ASP A 178 3.39 8.10 -2.98
C ASP A 178 1.96 7.84 -3.44
N GLU A 179 1.79 6.98 -4.46
CA GLU A 179 0.51 6.48 -5.00
C GLU A 179 -0.54 7.56 -5.27
N PRO A 180 -0.23 8.63 -6.03
CA PRO A 180 -1.15 9.77 -6.18
C PRO A 180 -2.45 9.43 -6.92
N THR A 181 -2.44 8.40 -7.75
CA THR A 181 -3.57 7.97 -8.58
C THR A 181 -4.33 6.79 -8.00
N ALA A 182 -4.02 6.36 -6.77
CA ALA A 182 -4.80 5.33 -6.09
C ALA A 182 -6.27 5.76 -6.02
N GLU A 183 -7.21 4.86 -6.37
CA GLU A 183 -8.66 5.12 -6.39
C GLU A 183 -9.15 6.16 -7.43
N LEU A 184 -8.27 6.65 -8.30
CA LEU A 184 -8.65 7.51 -9.42
C LEU A 184 -8.65 6.70 -10.71
N GLU A 185 -9.66 6.90 -11.53
CA GLU A 185 -9.81 6.20 -12.80
C GLU A 185 -9.91 7.16 -13.99
N GLY A 186 -9.58 6.64 -15.18
CA GLY A 186 -9.79 7.33 -16.44
C GLY A 186 -9.19 8.74 -16.48
N TYR A 187 -10.02 9.73 -16.74
CA TYR A 187 -9.61 11.12 -16.95
C TYR A 187 -8.97 11.78 -15.71
N GLU A 188 -9.45 11.46 -14.51
CA GLU A 188 -8.93 12.05 -13.26
C GLU A 188 -7.48 11.62 -12.99
N ALA A 189 -7.19 10.34 -13.19
CA ALA A 189 -5.82 9.83 -13.07
C ALA A 189 -4.90 10.47 -14.12
N PHE A 190 -5.37 10.56 -15.38
CA PHE A 190 -4.63 11.19 -16.47
C PHE A 190 -4.31 12.66 -16.17
N LEU A 191 -5.29 13.44 -15.70
CA LEU A 191 -5.11 14.84 -15.34
C LEU A 191 -4.02 15.02 -14.27
N LEU A 192 -4.04 14.17 -13.25
CA LEU A 192 -3.05 14.24 -12.16
C LEU A 192 -1.65 13.83 -12.62
N LEU A 193 -1.54 12.81 -13.47
CA LEU A 193 -0.27 12.40 -14.08
C LEU A 193 0.31 13.48 -14.99
N ASP A 194 -0.55 14.22 -15.71
CA ASP A 194 -0.10 15.34 -16.53
C ASP A 194 0.47 16.49 -15.68
N VAL A 195 -0.18 16.83 -14.57
CA VAL A 195 0.34 17.78 -13.57
C VAL A 195 1.72 17.34 -13.07
N ILE A 196 1.88 16.05 -12.69
CA ILE A 196 3.15 15.50 -12.22
C ILE A 196 4.22 15.58 -13.32
N ARG A 197 3.87 15.27 -14.56
CA ARG A 197 4.78 15.36 -15.71
C ARG A 197 5.24 16.80 -15.97
N GLN A 198 4.33 17.76 -15.89
CA GLN A 198 4.67 19.19 -16.04
C GLN A 198 5.62 19.66 -14.92
N ILE A 199 5.38 19.25 -13.66
CA ILE A 199 6.29 19.51 -12.54
C ILE A 199 7.65 18.89 -12.82
N GLY A 200 7.69 17.66 -13.36
CA GLY A 200 8.91 16.94 -13.73
C GLY A 200 9.77 17.66 -14.77
N GLN A 201 9.19 18.48 -15.65
CA GLN A 201 9.97 19.28 -16.62
C GLN A 201 10.93 20.28 -15.94
N GLN A 202 10.58 20.74 -14.75
CA GLN A 202 11.34 21.78 -14.04
C GLN A 202 12.17 21.24 -12.86
N ARG A 203 11.88 20.04 -12.37
CA ARG A 203 12.55 19.43 -11.21
C ARG A 203 12.48 17.92 -11.19
N SER A 204 13.26 17.31 -10.33
CA SER A 204 13.24 15.87 -10.11
C SER A 204 11.99 15.44 -9.36
N VAL A 205 11.30 14.42 -9.88
CA VAL A 205 10.14 13.80 -9.24
C VAL A 205 10.38 12.29 -9.10
N LEU A 206 10.23 11.76 -7.88
CA LEU A 206 10.20 10.32 -7.62
C LEU A 206 8.74 9.91 -7.37
N LEU A 207 8.16 9.19 -8.33
CA LEU A 207 6.77 8.77 -8.32
C LEU A 207 6.66 7.30 -7.94
N ILE A 208 6.00 6.98 -6.82
CA ILE A 208 5.58 5.59 -6.55
C ILE A 208 4.21 5.35 -7.17
N THR A 209 4.09 4.26 -7.89
CA THR A 209 2.82 3.68 -8.31
C THR A 209 2.95 2.18 -8.51
N HIS A 210 1.90 1.43 -8.24
CA HIS A 210 1.82 0.00 -8.57
C HIS A 210 1.25 -0.22 -9.98
N GLN A 211 0.65 0.79 -10.60
CA GLN A 211 0.07 0.71 -11.93
C GLN A 211 1.12 1.02 -13.00
N GLN A 212 1.49 -0.01 -13.77
CA GLN A 212 2.50 0.13 -14.83
C GLN A 212 2.11 1.15 -15.89
N GLN A 213 0.82 1.23 -16.26
CA GLN A 213 0.30 2.19 -17.23
C GLN A 213 0.49 3.63 -16.75
N HIS A 214 0.26 3.92 -15.48
CA HIS A 214 0.46 5.24 -14.90
C HIS A 214 1.94 5.63 -14.85
N ALA A 215 2.82 4.67 -14.53
CA ALA A 215 4.26 4.89 -14.60
C ALA A 215 4.71 5.22 -16.03
N GLN A 216 4.23 4.46 -17.03
CA GLN A 216 4.55 4.71 -18.44
C GLN A 216 4.04 6.06 -18.94
N ALA A 217 2.88 6.50 -18.48
CA ALA A 217 2.29 7.78 -18.88
C ALA A 217 3.06 9.00 -18.32
N ALA A 218 3.66 8.88 -17.14
CA ALA A 218 4.27 10.01 -16.44
C ALA A 218 5.81 10.03 -16.46
N ALA A 219 6.47 8.84 -16.41
CA ALA A 219 7.89 8.75 -16.11
C ALA A 219 8.76 8.46 -17.33
N GLN A 220 9.96 9.04 -17.35
CA GLN A 220 11.01 8.78 -18.33
C GLN A 220 11.94 7.65 -17.89
N GLN A 221 12.12 7.49 -16.59
CA GLN A 221 12.98 6.48 -15.97
C GLN A 221 12.19 5.65 -14.95
N MET A 222 12.68 4.45 -14.68
CA MET A 222 12.10 3.58 -13.68
C MET A 222 13.16 2.90 -12.81
N LEU A 223 12.75 2.62 -11.59
CA LEU A 223 13.48 1.82 -10.60
C LEU A 223 12.55 0.69 -10.15
N LEU A 224 13.01 -0.55 -10.15
CA LEU A 224 12.28 -1.69 -9.61
C LEU A 224 12.83 -2.04 -8.23
N LEU A 225 12.06 -1.80 -7.19
CA LEU A 225 12.41 -2.15 -5.81
C LEU A 225 11.76 -3.48 -5.42
N ALA A 226 12.57 -4.49 -5.15
CA ALA A 226 12.11 -5.76 -4.59
C ALA A 226 13.21 -6.38 -3.73
N GLY A 227 12.84 -7.16 -2.70
CA GLY A 227 13.80 -7.77 -1.78
C GLY A 227 14.72 -6.75 -1.08
N GLY A 228 14.20 -5.54 -0.79
CA GLY A 228 14.95 -4.47 -0.12
C GLY A 228 16.10 -3.87 -0.93
N ARG A 229 16.15 -4.10 -2.26
CA ARG A 229 17.19 -3.63 -3.19
C ARG A 229 16.59 -3.16 -4.50
N ILE A 230 17.30 -2.29 -5.23
CA ILE A 230 16.94 -1.97 -6.63
C ILE A 230 17.39 -3.15 -7.51
N GLN A 231 16.42 -3.83 -8.10
CA GLN A 231 16.64 -4.97 -8.99
C GLN A 231 16.95 -4.53 -10.42
N GLU A 232 16.40 -3.40 -10.83
CA GLU A 232 16.63 -2.81 -12.15
C GLU A 232 16.43 -1.30 -12.11
N ALA A 233 17.29 -0.58 -12.83
CA ALA A 233 17.18 0.86 -13.10
C ALA A 233 17.35 1.06 -14.60
N ALA A 234 16.35 1.63 -15.27
CA ALA A 234 16.36 1.75 -16.72
C ALA A 234 15.52 2.95 -17.21
N ALA A 235 15.72 3.35 -18.46
CA ALA A 235 14.74 4.18 -19.14
C ALA A 235 13.40 3.43 -19.26
N MET A 236 12.28 4.13 -19.04
CA MET A 236 10.95 3.52 -19.05
C MET A 236 10.67 2.75 -20.37
N ALA A 237 11.03 3.34 -21.51
CA ALA A 237 10.86 2.71 -22.81
C ALA A 237 11.68 1.41 -22.97
N ALA A 238 12.90 1.36 -22.43
CA ALA A 238 13.74 0.16 -22.48
C ALA A 238 13.17 -0.96 -21.59
N PHE A 239 12.75 -0.62 -20.38
CA PHE A 239 12.15 -1.56 -19.45
C PHE A 239 10.87 -2.19 -20.02
N THR A 240 9.98 -1.40 -20.58
CA THR A 240 8.71 -1.89 -21.14
C THR A 240 8.89 -2.80 -22.37
N GLN A 241 9.96 -2.60 -23.13
CA GLN A 241 10.26 -3.45 -24.30
C GLN A 241 11.03 -4.71 -23.92
N ARG A 242 12.06 -4.59 -23.11
CA ARG A 242 12.95 -5.68 -22.73
C ARG A 242 13.61 -5.46 -21.38
N PRO A 243 12.97 -5.83 -20.27
CA PRO A 243 13.60 -5.80 -18.96
C PRO A 243 14.87 -6.67 -18.92
N LEU A 244 15.91 -6.18 -18.29
CA LEU A 244 17.20 -6.88 -18.21
C LEU A 244 17.22 -7.90 -17.07
N SER A 245 16.60 -7.59 -15.94
CA SER A 245 16.57 -8.48 -14.77
C SER A 245 15.45 -9.52 -14.86
N ALA A 246 15.65 -10.69 -14.26
CA ALA A 246 14.60 -11.70 -14.12
C ALA A 246 13.40 -11.16 -13.33
N ALA A 247 13.67 -10.39 -12.26
CA ALA A 247 12.63 -9.71 -11.49
C ALA A 247 11.83 -8.72 -12.35
N GLY A 248 12.50 -7.94 -13.20
CA GLY A 248 11.86 -7.01 -14.14
C GLY A 248 10.98 -7.72 -15.18
N GLN A 249 11.48 -8.82 -15.74
CA GLN A 249 10.71 -9.65 -16.69
C GLN A 249 9.46 -10.25 -16.04
N GLN A 250 9.57 -10.75 -14.82
CA GLN A 250 8.43 -11.27 -14.07
C GLN A 250 7.45 -10.15 -13.72
N PHE A 251 7.95 -9.02 -13.21
CA PHE A 251 7.15 -7.87 -12.84
C PHE A 251 6.36 -7.29 -14.02
N LEU A 252 6.98 -7.17 -15.19
CA LEU A 252 6.31 -6.66 -16.38
C LEU A 252 5.12 -7.55 -16.82
N ARG A 253 5.25 -8.88 -16.67
CA ARG A 253 4.21 -9.85 -17.05
C ARG A 253 3.07 -9.96 -16.04
N THR A 254 3.39 -9.90 -14.74
CA THR A 254 2.45 -10.30 -13.69
C THR A 254 2.08 -9.16 -12.73
N GLY A 255 2.74 -8.00 -12.83
CA GLY A 255 2.62 -6.92 -11.85
C GLY A 255 3.32 -7.20 -10.51
N SER A 256 3.98 -8.38 -10.38
CA SER A 256 4.71 -8.79 -9.17
C SER A 256 6.01 -9.51 -9.52
N CYS A 257 6.89 -9.72 -8.55
CA CYS A 257 8.09 -10.54 -8.70
C CYS A 257 8.42 -11.27 -7.39
N ALA A 258 8.89 -12.51 -7.52
CA ALA A 258 9.23 -13.39 -6.40
C ALA A 258 10.67 -13.14 -5.94
N VAL A 259 10.92 -11.97 -5.35
CA VAL A 259 12.22 -11.66 -4.73
C VAL A 259 12.03 -11.65 -3.21
N PRO A 260 12.70 -12.55 -2.46
CA PRO A 260 12.51 -12.65 -1.02
C PRO A 260 13.02 -11.39 -0.31
N MET A 261 12.40 -11.08 0.83
CA MET A 261 12.82 -9.96 1.66
C MET A 261 14.19 -10.23 2.30
N PRO A 262 14.95 -9.17 2.65
CA PRO A 262 16.23 -9.33 3.31
C PRO A 262 16.10 -10.14 4.61
N GLY A 263 16.98 -11.12 4.79
CA GLY A 263 16.99 -11.95 6.00
C GLY A 263 15.90 -13.03 6.06
N THR A 264 15.14 -13.29 4.98
CA THR A 264 14.21 -14.43 4.92
C THR A 264 14.97 -15.74 5.11
N PRO A 265 14.59 -16.59 6.09
CA PRO A 265 15.24 -17.87 6.34
C PRO A 265 15.06 -18.84 5.16
N LEU A 266 16.07 -19.68 4.89
CA LEU A 266 16.05 -20.64 3.77
C LEU A 266 14.88 -21.62 3.83
N ASN A 267 14.43 -22.00 5.01
CA ASN A 267 13.30 -22.90 5.23
C ASN A 267 11.92 -22.26 4.95
N GLU A 268 11.87 -20.96 4.72
CA GLU A 268 10.65 -20.21 4.37
C GLU A 268 10.57 -19.91 2.87
N LEU A 269 11.61 -20.25 2.10
CA LEU A 269 11.64 -20.05 0.66
C LEU A 269 11.00 -21.23 -0.07
N ALA A 270 10.30 -20.95 -1.16
CA ALA A 270 9.87 -21.99 -2.10
C ALA A 270 11.09 -22.54 -2.85
N ASP A 271 11.03 -23.81 -3.30
CA ASP A 271 12.15 -24.54 -3.90
C ASP A 271 12.72 -23.87 -5.16
N ASP A 272 11.94 -23.06 -5.86
CA ASP A 272 12.30 -22.33 -7.08
C ASP A 272 12.73 -20.89 -6.84
N VAL A 273 12.73 -20.41 -5.59
CA VAL A 273 13.10 -19.04 -5.23
C VAL A 273 14.53 -18.98 -4.72
N LEU A 274 15.36 -18.18 -5.38
CA LEU A 274 16.75 -17.96 -4.95
C LEU A 274 16.80 -17.27 -3.58
N PRO A 275 17.70 -17.71 -2.69
CA PRO A 275 17.86 -17.06 -1.39
C PRO A 275 18.26 -15.58 -1.56
N PRO A 276 17.83 -14.70 -0.63
CA PRO A 276 18.24 -13.31 -0.67
C PRO A 276 19.77 -13.23 -0.47
N PRO A 277 20.42 -12.23 -1.05
CA PRO A 277 21.83 -11.96 -0.76
C PRO A 277 22.04 -11.76 0.74
N PRO A 278 23.23 -12.11 1.27
CA PRO A 278 23.53 -11.89 2.68
C PRO A 278 23.37 -10.42 3.04
N LEU A 279 22.98 -10.18 4.29
CA LEU A 279 22.83 -8.82 4.80
C LEU A 279 24.21 -8.13 4.86
N PRO A 280 24.31 -6.85 4.48
CA PRO A 280 25.54 -6.09 4.62
C PRO A 280 25.93 -5.94 6.10
N ALA A 281 27.22 -5.77 6.38
CA ALA A 281 27.74 -5.63 7.76
C ALA A 281 27.04 -4.51 8.55
N ALA A 282 26.71 -3.40 7.90
CA ALA A 282 25.99 -2.30 8.50
C ALA A 282 24.57 -2.70 8.95
N ALA A 283 23.88 -3.55 8.16
CA ALA A 283 22.56 -4.08 8.56
C ALA A 283 22.67 -4.99 9.77
N LEU A 284 23.67 -5.89 9.76
CA LEU A 284 23.92 -6.79 10.90
C LEU A 284 24.24 -6.01 12.18
N ALA A 285 25.05 -4.96 12.10
CA ALA A 285 25.34 -4.08 13.23
C ALA A 285 24.06 -3.38 13.73
N ALA A 286 23.23 -2.84 12.82
CA ALA A 286 22.01 -2.14 13.18
C ALA A 286 20.96 -3.04 13.88
N ILE A 287 20.83 -4.30 13.45
CA ILE A 287 19.90 -5.25 14.07
C ILE A 287 20.45 -5.84 15.38
N ALA A 288 21.78 -5.96 15.52
CA ALA A 288 22.43 -6.48 16.73
C ALA A 288 22.12 -5.59 17.96
N GLU A 289 21.90 -4.29 17.79
CA GLU A 289 21.50 -3.38 18.86
C GLU A 289 20.15 -3.76 19.51
N PHE A 290 19.33 -4.55 18.81
CA PHE A 290 18.02 -5.00 19.29
C PHE A 290 18.00 -6.50 19.64
N SER A 291 19.17 -7.17 19.63
CA SER A 291 19.30 -8.57 20.02
C SER A 291 19.59 -8.65 21.50
N ASP A 292 18.65 -9.12 22.32
CA ASP A 292 18.85 -9.39 23.75
C ASP A 292 19.80 -10.59 24.01
N LEU A 293 20.44 -11.14 22.97
CA LEU A 293 21.39 -12.24 23.08
C LEU A 293 22.82 -11.70 23.20
N PRO A 294 23.61 -12.18 24.17
CA PRO A 294 25.01 -11.81 24.26
C PRO A 294 25.76 -12.23 22.99
N ALA A 295 26.63 -11.37 22.50
CA ALA A 295 27.39 -11.47 21.25
C ALA A 295 28.38 -12.66 21.14
N SER A 296 28.06 -13.82 21.68
CA SER A 296 28.96 -15.00 21.75
C SER A 296 28.55 -16.19 20.86
N ALA A 297 27.67 -16.00 19.89
CA ALA A 297 27.30 -17.06 18.93
C ALA A 297 27.34 -16.59 17.46
N ALA A 298 28.34 -15.82 17.09
CA ALA A 298 28.69 -15.64 15.68
C ALA A 298 29.51 -16.88 15.25
N VAL A 299 28.82 -17.90 14.75
CA VAL A 299 29.47 -18.99 14.02
C VAL A 299 30.07 -18.41 12.74
N VAL A 300 31.38 -18.25 12.75
CA VAL A 300 32.18 -17.95 11.56
C VAL A 300 32.03 -19.16 10.63
N SER A 301 31.19 -19.03 9.58
CA SER A 301 31.19 -19.99 8.50
C SER A 301 32.51 -19.84 7.74
N GLU A 302 33.40 -20.83 7.89
CA GLU A 302 34.57 -20.98 7.07
C GLU A 302 34.22 -20.94 5.58
N VAL A 303 34.95 -20.10 4.89
CA VAL A 303 34.95 -19.98 3.43
C VAL A 303 35.40 -21.32 2.83
N VAL A 304 34.45 -22.12 2.35
CA VAL A 304 34.76 -23.27 1.49
C VAL A 304 35.03 -22.74 0.09
N ALA A 305 36.27 -22.96 -0.36
CA ALA A 305 36.72 -22.60 -1.69
C ALA A 305 35.86 -23.26 -2.79
N PRO A 306 35.63 -22.60 -3.94
CA PRO A 306 34.78 -23.14 -4.99
C PRO A 306 35.40 -24.37 -5.65
N LEU A 307 34.71 -25.50 -5.60
CA LEU A 307 34.98 -26.69 -6.38
C LEU A 307 34.72 -26.36 -7.87
N LYS A 308 35.77 -26.51 -8.68
CA LYS A 308 35.69 -26.45 -10.15
C LYS A 308 34.83 -27.63 -10.64
N LEU A 309 33.66 -27.35 -11.19
CA LEU A 309 32.91 -28.32 -11.95
C LEU A 309 33.28 -28.17 -13.44
N GLU A 310 33.85 -29.25 -13.99
CA GLU A 310 34.03 -29.38 -15.44
C GLU A 310 32.69 -29.65 -16.15
N PRO A 311 32.50 -29.16 -17.36
CA PRO A 311 31.21 -29.30 -18.07
C PRO A 311 31.07 -30.71 -18.63
N VAL A 312 30.07 -31.44 -18.17
CA VAL A 312 29.59 -32.69 -18.79
C VAL A 312 28.59 -32.34 -19.88
N LEU A 313 28.93 -32.66 -21.13
CA LEU A 313 28.04 -32.58 -22.29
C LEU A 313 26.92 -33.62 -22.18
N PRO A 314 25.65 -33.27 -22.39
CA PRO A 314 24.60 -34.28 -22.50
C PRO A 314 24.56 -34.86 -23.89
N ALA A 315 24.54 -36.19 -23.97
CA ALA A 315 24.33 -36.98 -25.16
C ALA A 315 22.88 -36.82 -25.64
N SER A 316 22.74 -36.56 -26.94
CA SER A 316 21.48 -36.52 -27.67
C SER A 316 20.85 -37.92 -27.80
N THR A 317 19.63 -38.08 -27.26
CA THR A 317 18.72 -39.14 -27.74
C THR A 317 17.34 -38.54 -28.00
N SER A 318 17.02 -38.48 -29.24
CA SER A 318 15.69 -38.14 -29.78
C SER A 318 14.73 -39.30 -29.54
N VAL A 319 13.65 -39.03 -28.81
CA VAL A 319 12.44 -39.87 -28.84
C VAL A 319 11.25 -38.94 -29.00
N SER A 320 10.65 -39.00 -30.15
CA SER A 320 9.37 -38.34 -30.48
C SER A 320 8.22 -39.10 -29.83
N ALA A 321 7.41 -38.44 -29.05
CA ALA A 321 6.10 -38.92 -28.60
C ALA A 321 5.02 -37.91 -29.02
N PRO A 322 3.81 -38.36 -29.40
CA PRO A 322 2.82 -37.56 -30.10
C PRO A 322 2.06 -36.64 -29.13
N GLU A 323 1.78 -35.45 -29.64
CA GLU A 323 1.01 -34.38 -29.03
C GLU A 323 -0.47 -34.79 -28.86
N PRO A 324 -1.09 -34.66 -27.66
CA PRO A 324 -2.53 -34.84 -27.53
C PRO A 324 -3.26 -33.55 -27.94
N ALA A 325 -4.20 -33.70 -28.88
CA ALA A 325 -5.06 -32.64 -29.37
C ALA A 325 -5.91 -32.01 -28.24
N LEU A 326 -5.87 -30.68 -28.18
CA LEU A 326 -6.74 -29.86 -27.31
C LEU A 326 -8.18 -29.90 -27.83
N PRO A 327 -9.19 -30.08 -26.99
CA PRO A 327 -10.59 -29.94 -27.38
C PRO A 327 -10.94 -28.47 -27.63
N GLN A 328 -11.60 -28.22 -28.76
CA GLN A 328 -12.16 -26.91 -29.10
C GLN A 328 -13.30 -26.54 -28.13
N PRO A 329 -13.42 -25.26 -27.69
CA PRO A 329 -14.54 -24.85 -26.89
C PRO A 329 -15.83 -24.81 -27.70
N ALA A 330 -16.84 -25.51 -27.21
CA ALA A 330 -18.19 -25.43 -27.73
C ALA A 330 -18.76 -24.01 -27.56
N ALA A 331 -19.32 -23.48 -28.64
CA ALA A 331 -20.03 -22.20 -28.62
C ALA A 331 -21.25 -22.26 -27.69
N VAL A 332 -21.17 -21.59 -26.58
CA VAL A 332 -22.33 -21.33 -25.72
C VAL A 332 -23.05 -20.09 -26.24
N ALA A 333 -24.29 -20.31 -26.68
CA ALA A 333 -25.17 -19.27 -27.15
C ALA A 333 -25.39 -18.21 -26.06
N SER A 334 -25.08 -16.95 -26.37
CA SER A 334 -25.37 -15.78 -25.55
C SER A 334 -26.89 -15.53 -25.53
N SER A 335 -27.55 -15.99 -24.47
CA SER A 335 -28.89 -15.46 -24.12
C SER A 335 -28.70 -14.17 -23.35
N GLY A 336 -28.94 -13.05 -24.05
CA GLY A 336 -28.92 -11.73 -23.46
C GLY A 336 -30.00 -11.57 -22.39
N LEU A 337 -29.56 -11.34 -21.17
CA LEU A 337 -30.37 -10.72 -20.11
C LEU A 337 -29.52 -9.62 -19.49
N SER A 338 -29.87 -8.40 -19.87
CA SER A 338 -29.34 -7.17 -19.26
C SER A 338 -29.71 -7.16 -17.77
N PRO A 339 -28.75 -6.93 -16.82
CA PRO A 339 -29.02 -6.88 -15.38
C PRO A 339 -29.81 -5.64 -14.92
N ALA A 340 -30.14 -4.72 -15.82
CA ALA A 340 -30.72 -3.41 -15.44
C ALA A 340 -32.24 -3.36 -15.28
N ALA A 341 -32.95 -4.48 -15.37
CA ALA A 341 -34.42 -4.45 -15.23
C ALA A 341 -34.87 -5.22 -14.00
N ARG A 342 -35.34 -4.45 -13.02
CA ARG A 342 -36.13 -4.80 -11.83
C ARG A 342 -35.42 -4.80 -10.49
N TYR A 343 -34.80 -3.68 -10.12
CA TYR A 343 -34.56 -3.39 -8.72
C TYR A 343 -35.57 -2.34 -8.23
N GLN A 344 -36.48 -2.76 -7.36
CA GLN A 344 -37.27 -1.81 -6.54
C GLN A 344 -36.61 -1.77 -5.16
N PRO A 345 -36.10 -0.61 -4.70
CA PRO A 345 -35.50 -0.49 -3.38
C PRO A 345 -36.57 -0.80 -2.31
N ARG A 346 -36.30 -1.82 -1.50
CA ARG A 346 -37.08 -2.09 -0.30
C ARG A 346 -36.76 -1.04 0.75
N THR A 347 -37.77 -0.46 1.36
CA THR A 347 -37.64 0.31 2.60
C THR A 347 -37.10 -0.62 3.69
N PRO A 348 -36.03 -0.28 4.39
CA PRO A 348 -35.48 -1.07 5.49
C PRO A 348 -36.59 -1.31 6.53
N ASN A 349 -36.63 -2.51 7.10
CA ASN A 349 -37.57 -2.84 8.14
C ASN A 349 -37.38 -1.89 9.34
N ALA A 350 -38.39 -1.12 9.70
CA ALA A 350 -38.32 -0.12 10.76
C ALA A 350 -37.88 -0.70 12.12
N ALA A 351 -38.15 -1.98 12.38
CA ALA A 351 -37.70 -2.69 13.59
C ALA A 351 -36.17 -2.88 13.62
N VAL A 352 -35.55 -3.19 12.47
CA VAL A 352 -34.09 -3.34 12.36
C VAL A 352 -33.40 -1.98 12.49
N LEU A 353 -33.99 -0.91 11.93
CA LEU A 353 -33.48 0.45 12.10
C LEU A 353 -33.60 0.94 13.54
N MET A 354 -34.65 0.54 14.29
CA MET A 354 -34.79 0.87 15.71
C MET A 354 -33.77 0.11 16.59
N GLU A 355 -33.46 -1.14 16.28
CA GLU A 355 -32.36 -1.88 16.95
C GLU A 355 -30.97 -1.32 16.58
N MET A 356 -30.83 -0.74 15.38
CA MET A 356 -29.58 -0.09 14.95
C MET A 356 -29.41 1.34 15.46
N GLN A 357 -30.48 2.04 15.85
CA GLN A 357 -30.40 3.40 16.38
C GLN A 357 -29.44 3.54 17.59
N PRO A 358 -29.40 2.62 18.56
CA PRO A 358 -28.39 2.65 19.62
C PRO A 358 -26.97 2.38 19.10
N LEU A 359 -26.83 1.62 18.02
CA LEU A 359 -25.53 1.31 17.38
C LEU A 359 -25.03 2.51 16.57
N LEU A 360 -25.93 3.25 15.92
CA LEU A 360 -25.62 4.48 15.17
C LEU A 360 -25.40 5.68 16.10
N ALA A 361 -26.10 5.75 17.24
CA ALA A 361 -25.91 6.79 18.25
C ALA A 361 -24.56 6.63 19.01
N ALA A 362 -23.96 5.43 19.02
CA ALA A 362 -22.63 5.19 19.55
C ALA A 362 -21.51 5.70 18.60
N GLU A 363 -21.83 6.17 17.40
CA GLU A 363 -20.86 6.74 16.45
C GLU A 363 -20.11 7.96 17.02
N ASN A 364 -20.62 8.61 18.06
CA ASN A 364 -19.97 9.75 18.71
C ASN A 364 -19.07 9.38 19.91
N ALA A 365 -19.08 8.13 20.37
CA ALA A 365 -18.21 7.65 21.42
C ALA A 365 -17.00 6.93 20.81
N MET A 366 -16.03 7.68 20.33
CA MET A 366 -14.73 7.13 19.94
C MET A 366 -14.06 6.47 21.16
N PRO A 367 -13.73 5.16 21.12
CA PRO A 367 -12.92 4.55 22.16
C PRO A 367 -11.60 5.32 22.29
N ALA A 368 -11.18 5.61 23.50
CA ALA A 368 -9.98 6.40 23.78
C ALA A 368 -8.67 5.75 23.31
N SER A 369 -8.69 4.49 22.89
CA SER A 369 -7.53 3.75 22.40
C SER A 369 -7.59 3.58 20.87
N ARG A 370 -6.50 3.98 20.21
CA ARG A 370 -6.28 3.64 18.79
C ARG A 370 -5.78 2.20 18.72
N GLY A 371 -6.46 1.35 17.90
CA GLY A 371 -6.00 0.01 17.57
C GLY A 371 -4.69 0.01 16.76
N PRO A 372 -4.21 -1.17 16.34
CA PRO A 372 -3.06 -1.26 15.46
C PRO A 372 -3.30 -0.54 14.12
N ASN A 373 -2.23 -0.32 13.35
CA ASN A 373 -2.34 0.38 12.07
C ASN A 373 -3.28 -0.37 11.11
N GLY A 374 -4.22 0.35 10.49
CA GLY A 374 -5.26 -0.22 9.62
C GLY A 374 -6.47 -0.80 10.36
N PHE A 375 -6.52 -0.67 11.69
CA PHE A 375 -7.70 -1.03 12.48
C PHE A 375 -8.82 0.00 12.31
N SER A 376 -10.03 -0.47 12.05
CA SER A 376 -11.20 0.39 11.89
C SER A 376 -12.45 -0.24 12.50
N TRP A 377 -13.20 0.53 13.27
CA TRP A 377 -14.49 0.10 13.79
C TRP A 377 -15.57 0.16 12.70
N LEU A 378 -16.29 -0.94 12.47
CA LEU A 378 -17.58 -0.91 11.77
C LEU A 378 -18.69 -0.54 12.75
N VAL A 379 -18.68 -1.18 13.91
CA VAL A 379 -19.57 -0.87 15.04
C VAL A 379 -18.71 -0.68 16.27
N PRO A 380 -18.57 0.56 16.78
CA PRO A 380 -17.71 0.88 17.91
C PRO A 380 -17.96 -0.04 19.12
N GLY A 381 -16.89 -0.62 19.66
CA GLY A 381 -16.95 -1.53 20.81
C GLY A 381 -17.59 -2.90 20.53
N ARG A 382 -17.90 -3.27 19.28
CA ARG A 382 -18.53 -4.55 18.94
C ARG A 382 -17.91 -5.28 17.77
N LEU A 383 -17.71 -4.59 16.63
CA LEU A 383 -17.22 -5.21 15.41
C LEU A 383 -16.25 -4.28 14.67
N ALA A 384 -15.07 -4.78 14.37
CA ALA A 384 -14.01 -4.05 13.69
C ALA A 384 -13.41 -4.86 12.53
N GLY A 385 -12.70 -4.14 11.64
CA GLY A 385 -11.77 -4.70 10.67
C GLY A 385 -10.33 -4.37 11.04
N THR A 386 -9.40 -5.27 10.72
CA THR A 386 -7.96 -5.06 10.95
C THR A 386 -7.13 -5.82 9.91
N PRO A 387 -5.92 -5.38 9.58
CA PRO A 387 -4.94 -6.23 8.90
C PRO A 387 -4.53 -7.41 9.78
N TRP A 388 -3.81 -8.36 9.21
CA TRP A 388 -3.16 -9.43 9.97
C TRP A 388 -2.24 -8.80 11.03
N PRO A 389 -2.45 -9.07 12.34
CA PRO A 389 -1.55 -8.61 13.39
C PRO A 389 -0.12 -9.08 13.14
N GLY A 390 0.83 -8.15 13.09
CA GLY A 390 2.22 -8.43 12.77
C GLY A 390 2.66 -8.10 11.34
N VAL A 391 1.75 -7.64 10.46
CA VAL A 391 2.13 -7.21 9.09
C VAL A 391 2.89 -5.89 9.10
N VAL A 392 2.49 -4.97 9.96
CA VAL A 392 3.09 -3.61 10.01
C VAL A 392 4.02 -3.45 11.21
N HIS A 393 3.66 -4.06 12.33
CA HIS A 393 4.39 -3.99 13.59
C HIS A 393 4.66 -5.40 14.13
N ASP A 394 5.28 -5.48 15.31
CA ASP A 394 5.42 -6.74 16.03
C ASP A 394 4.03 -7.34 16.36
N MET A 395 3.89 -8.64 16.11
CA MET A 395 2.62 -9.37 16.29
C MET A 395 2.08 -9.24 17.72
N ASP A 396 2.92 -9.42 18.72
CA ASP A 396 2.49 -9.32 20.14
C ASP A 396 2.10 -7.87 20.50
N ALA A 397 2.75 -6.88 19.90
CA ALA A 397 2.38 -5.47 20.08
C ALA A 397 1.00 -5.17 19.49
N ASP A 398 0.71 -5.67 18.29
CA ASP A 398 -0.59 -5.50 17.63
C ASP A 398 -1.70 -6.25 18.38
N LEU A 399 -1.45 -7.50 18.82
CA LEU A 399 -2.42 -8.25 19.62
C LEU A 399 -2.73 -7.57 20.96
N LYS A 400 -1.71 -7.01 21.64
CA LYS A 400 -1.91 -6.20 22.83
C LYS A 400 -2.69 -4.92 22.56
N ALA A 401 -2.49 -4.29 21.40
CA ALA A 401 -3.25 -3.12 21.00
C ALA A 401 -4.72 -3.47 20.74
N LEU A 402 -5.00 -4.59 20.07
CA LEU A 402 -6.36 -5.10 19.87
C LEU A 402 -7.05 -5.40 21.20
N ASN A 403 -6.37 -6.09 22.11
CA ASN A 403 -6.91 -6.39 23.44
C ASN A 403 -7.22 -5.11 24.23
N ARG A 404 -6.34 -4.09 24.17
CA ARG A 404 -6.59 -2.77 24.79
C ARG A 404 -7.78 -2.02 24.19
N CYS A 405 -8.10 -2.26 22.90
CA CYS A 405 -9.32 -1.76 22.28
C CYS A 405 -10.58 -2.53 22.71
N GLY A 406 -10.42 -3.57 23.53
CA GLY A 406 -11.52 -4.42 23.99
C GLY A 406 -11.83 -5.59 23.06
N ILE A 407 -11.06 -5.83 22.01
CA ILE A 407 -11.23 -7.02 21.16
C ILE A 407 -11.00 -8.28 22.00
N THR A 408 -11.93 -9.22 21.91
CA THR A 408 -11.87 -10.51 22.62
C THR A 408 -11.72 -11.70 21.68
N MET A 409 -12.12 -11.54 20.40
CA MET A 409 -12.07 -12.61 19.41
C MET A 409 -11.67 -12.08 18.04
N LEU A 410 -10.73 -12.78 17.39
CA LEU A 410 -10.38 -12.59 16.00
C LEU A 410 -11.19 -13.50 15.08
N ILE A 411 -11.51 -13.01 13.90
CA ILE A 411 -12.06 -13.78 12.79
C ILE A 411 -11.01 -13.81 11.69
N THR A 412 -10.34 -14.93 11.54
CA THR A 412 -9.22 -15.11 10.61
C THR A 412 -9.72 -15.63 9.26
N LEU A 413 -9.51 -14.87 8.19
CA LEU A 413 -9.94 -15.19 6.83
C LEU A 413 -8.81 -15.65 5.91
N THR A 414 -7.59 -15.69 6.39
CA THR A 414 -6.42 -16.15 5.61
C THR A 414 -6.43 -17.67 5.46
N GLU A 415 -5.72 -18.18 4.48
CA GLU A 415 -5.56 -19.62 4.24
C GLU A 415 -4.91 -20.33 5.44
N LYS A 416 -3.93 -19.68 6.07
CA LYS A 416 -3.28 -20.16 7.31
C LYS A 416 -4.04 -19.65 8.53
N ASP A 417 -4.18 -20.52 9.53
CA ASP A 417 -4.74 -20.13 10.83
C ASP A 417 -3.76 -19.27 11.64
N PHE A 418 -4.28 -18.53 12.60
CA PHE A 418 -3.48 -17.67 13.46
C PHE A 418 -2.73 -18.50 14.52
N PRO A 419 -1.46 -18.16 14.86
CA PRO A 419 -0.71 -18.90 15.87
C PRO A 419 -1.41 -18.90 17.24
N GLN A 420 -1.81 -20.08 17.72
CA GLN A 420 -2.60 -20.23 18.95
C GLN A 420 -1.85 -19.76 20.20
N ASP A 421 -0.52 -19.97 20.23
CA ASP A 421 0.31 -19.52 21.36
C ASP A 421 0.32 -17.99 21.50
N ALA A 422 0.35 -17.27 20.38
CA ALA A 422 0.31 -15.81 20.37
C ALA A 422 -1.05 -15.30 20.87
N LEU A 423 -2.14 -15.92 20.46
CA LEU A 423 -3.49 -15.60 20.91
C LEU A 423 -3.67 -15.84 22.41
N THR A 424 -3.23 -17.01 22.88
CA THR A 424 -3.35 -17.41 24.30
C THR A 424 -2.60 -16.45 25.21
N ARG A 425 -1.36 -16.08 24.83
CA ARG A 425 -0.56 -15.10 25.59
C ARG A 425 -1.21 -13.72 25.69
N ASN A 426 -2.01 -13.35 24.70
CA ASN A 426 -2.68 -12.05 24.64
C ASN A 426 -4.16 -12.11 25.03
N GLY A 427 -4.67 -13.25 25.51
CA GLY A 427 -6.05 -13.42 26.00
C GLY A 427 -7.11 -13.28 24.90
N LEU A 428 -6.76 -13.56 23.64
CA LEU A 428 -7.65 -13.49 22.49
C LEU A 428 -8.12 -14.88 22.06
N LYS A 429 -9.37 -14.96 21.62
CA LYS A 429 -9.94 -16.12 20.96
C LYS A 429 -9.81 -16.00 19.45
N ASN A 430 -9.91 -17.10 18.70
CA ASN A 430 -9.91 -17.08 17.25
C ASN A 430 -11.02 -17.99 16.69
N PHE A 431 -11.56 -17.55 15.56
CA PHE A 431 -12.36 -18.40 14.68
C PHE A 431 -11.78 -18.28 13.26
N HIS A 432 -11.35 -19.41 12.71
CA HIS A 432 -10.73 -19.49 11.40
C HIS A 432 -11.72 -19.97 10.34
N LEU A 433 -11.85 -19.19 9.26
CA LEU A 433 -12.54 -19.55 8.03
C LEU A 433 -11.58 -19.26 6.86
N PRO A 434 -10.88 -20.25 6.31
CA PRO A 434 -9.95 -20.04 5.21
C PRO A 434 -10.68 -19.60 3.93
N VAL A 435 -10.24 -18.48 3.37
CA VAL A 435 -10.70 -17.90 2.10
C VAL A 435 -9.47 -17.54 1.30
N TYR A 436 -9.39 -17.98 0.03
CA TYR A 436 -8.27 -17.66 -0.86
C TYR A 436 -8.17 -16.18 -1.14
N ASP A 437 -6.96 -15.73 -1.43
CA ASP A 437 -6.74 -14.29 -1.64
C ASP A 437 -7.50 -13.80 -2.88
N GLN A 438 -8.09 -12.60 -2.76
CA GLN A 438 -8.98 -11.96 -3.75
C GLN A 438 -10.29 -12.73 -4.06
N GLU A 439 -10.48 -13.93 -3.55
CA GLU A 439 -11.73 -14.66 -3.67
C GLU A 439 -12.70 -14.30 -2.55
N PRO A 440 -14.01 -14.34 -2.79
CA PRO A 440 -15.02 -14.28 -1.74
C PRO A 440 -15.26 -15.68 -1.14
N PRO A 441 -15.70 -15.79 0.12
CA PRO A 441 -16.28 -17.03 0.61
C PRO A 441 -17.55 -17.36 -0.17
N THR A 442 -17.95 -18.62 -0.24
CA THR A 442 -19.25 -19.00 -0.80
C THR A 442 -20.40 -18.44 0.04
N VAL A 443 -21.58 -18.27 -0.56
CA VAL A 443 -22.80 -17.82 0.16
C VAL A 443 -23.08 -18.66 1.41
N ALA A 444 -22.90 -19.99 1.32
CA ALA A 444 -23.08 -20.91 2.46
C ALA A 444 -22.04 -20.67 3.58
N GLN A 445 -20.77 -20.49 3.21
CA GLN A 445 -19.71 -20.14 4.16
C GLN A 445 -19.98 -18.79 4.83
N MET A 446 -20.41 -17.79 4.06
CA MET A 446 -20.78 -16.48 4.59
C MET A 446 -21.95 -16.57 5.58
N GLN A 447 -23.01 -17.32 5.25
CA GLN A 447 -24.13 -17.54 6.17
C GLN A 447 -23.70 -18.21 7.49
N MET A 448 -22.84 -19.22 7.40
CA MET A 448 -22.30 -19.91 8.58
C MET A 448 -21.43 -18.96 9.43
N LEU A 449 -20.53 -18.23 8.81
CA LEU A 449 -19.66 -17.27 9.48
C LEU A 449 -20.47 -16.22 10.23
N LEU A 450 -21.40 -15.55 9.53
CA LEU A 450 -22.20 -14.50 10.11
C LEU A 450 -23.14 -15.03 11.23
N ALA A 451 -23.62 -16.27 11.13
CA ALA A 451 -24.37 -16.90 12.21
C ALA A 451 -23.49 -17.05 13.47
N ARG A 452 -22.26 -17.52 13.33
CA ARG A 452 -21.29 -17.62 14.44
C ARG A 452 -20.92 -16.26 15.03
N MET A 453 -20.62 -15.27 14.18
CA MET A 453 -20.36 -13.90 14.62
C MET A 453 -21.53 -13.35 15.45
N SER A 454 -22.77 -13.54 15.00
CA SER A 454 -23.96 -13.09 15.74
C SER A 454 -24.11 -13.78 17.10
N VAL A 455 -23.78 -15.06 17.21
CA VAL A 455 -23.79 -15.77 18.51
C VAL A 455 -22.71 -15.20 19.44
N ALA A 456 -21.50 -14.96 18.92
CA ALA A 456 -20.40 -14.38 19.69
C ALA A 456 -20.75 -12.96 20.18
N LEU A 457 -21.26 -12.10 19.30
CA LEU A 457 -21.70 -10.73 19.64
C LEU A 457 -22.81 -10.71 20.71
N ARG A 458 -23.77 -11.64 20.66
CA ARG A 458 -24.82 -11.78 21.69
C ARG A 458 -24.27 -12.25 23.04
N ARG A 459 -23.14 -12.96 23.04
CA ARG A 459 -22.43 -13.41 24.28
C ARG A 459 -21.52 -12.30 24.85
N GLY A 460 -21.52 -11.11 24.24
CA GLY A 460 -20.71 -9.98 24.70
C GLY A 460 -19.26 -10.01 24.18
N GLU A 461 -18.94 -10.91 23.23
CA GLU A 461 -17.62 -10.85 22.57
C GLU A 461 -17.52 -9.63 21.68
N VAL A 462 -16.33 -9.06 21.59
CA VAL A 462 -15.97 -7.96 20.69
C VAL A 462 -15.09 -8.52 19.59
N LEU A 463 -15.52 -8.38 18.35
CA LEU A 463 -14.92 -9.07 17.21
C LEU A 463 -14.02 -8.16 16.37
N ALA A 464 -12.90 -8.68 15.91
CA ALA A 464 -12.12 -8.07 14.82
C ALA A 464 -11.96 -9.08 13.68
N VAL A 465 -12.44 -8.72 12.49
CA VAL A 465 -12.30 -9.50 11.26
C VAL A 465 -11.00 -9.11 10.59
N HIS A 466 -10.22 -10.09 10.15
CA HIS A 466 -8.99 -9.81 9.42
C HIS A 466 -8.70 -10.82 8.29
N CYS A 467 -8.02 -10.32 7.28
CA CYS A 467 -7.30 -11.10 6.28
C CYS A 467 -5.82 -10.67 6.29
N LEU A 468 -5.09 -10.74 5.21
CA LEU A 468 -3.70 -10.29 5.19
C LEU A 468 -3.59 -8.76 5.28
N ALA A 469 -4.15 -8.05 4.30
CA ALA A 469 -4.16 -6.58 4.24
C ALA A 469 -5.27 -5.92 5.07
N GLY A 470 -6.29 -6.67 5.48
CA GLY A 470 -7.45 -6.15 6.21
C GLY A 470 -8.48 -5.44 5.33
N LEU A 471 -8.43 -5.59 4.00
CA LEU A 471 -9.20 -4.79 3.04
C LEU A 471 -10.25 -5.61 2.27
N GLY A 472 -9.85 -6.45 1.29
CA GLY A 472 -10.77 -7.16 0.40
C GLY A 472 -11.70 -8.12 1.14
N ARG A 473 -11.19 -9.29 1.57
CA ARG A 473 -11.94 -10.33 2.30
C ARG A 473 -12.56 -9.79 3.60
N THR A 474 -11.83 -8.96 4.34
CA THR A 474 -12.31 -8.29 5.56
C THR A 474 -13.51 -7.41 5.25
N GLY A 475 -13.38 -6.51 4.28
CA GLY A 475 -14.46 -5.61 3.86
C GLY A 475 -15.70 -6.37 3.38
N THR A 476 -15.51 -7.48 2.65
CA THR A 476 -16.61 -8.33 2.17
C THR A 476 -17.42 -8.93 3.33
N VAL A 477 -16.75 -9.45 4.37
CA VAL A 477 -17.42 -9.99 5.55
C VAL A 477 -18.14 -8.89 6.34
N LEU A 478 -17.51 -7.72 6.50
CA LEU A 478 -18.13 -6.58 7.18
C LEU A 478 -19.35 -6.04 6.43
N ALA A 479 -19.28 -5.95 5.09
CA ALA A 479 -20.42 -5.56 4.26
C ALA A 479 -21.55 -6.60 4.32
N ALA A 480 -21.22 -7.89 4.21
CA ALA A 480 -22.21 -8.97 4.32
C ALA A 480 -22.90 -8.99 5.70
N TRP A 481 -22.18 -8.62 6.77
CA TRP A 481 -22.79 -8.46 8.10
C TRP A 481 -23.85 -7.35 8.07
N LEU A 482 -23.59 -6.20 7.44
CA LEU A 482 -24.56 -5.11 7.26
C LEU A 482 -25.76 -5.55 6.41
N VAL A 483 -25.54 -6.34 5.35
CA VAL A 483 -26.64 -6.90 4.53
C VAL A 483 -27.52 -7.80 5.39
N ARG A 484 -26.94 -8.63 6.23
CA ARG A 484 -27.70 -9.49 7.16
C ARG A 484 -28.52 -8.66 8.17
N GLU A 485 -28.00 -7.52 8.63
CA GLU A 485 -28.70 -6.62 9.56
C GLU A 485 -29.79 -5.79 8.84
N GLY A 486 -30.01 -5.99 7.53
CA GLY A 486 -31.14 -5.46 6.77
C GLY A 486 -30.81 -4.35 5.78
N LEU A 487 -29.54 -4.03 5.56
CA LEU A 487 -29.15 -3.11 4.49
C LEU A 487 -29.17 -3.83 3.12
N THR A 488 -29.30 -3.06 2.04
CA THR A 488 -29.02 -3.58 0.69
C THR A 488 -27.53 -3.80 0.50
N ALA A 489 -27.13 -4.67 -0.44
CA ALA A 489 -25.74 -4.88 -0.80
C ALA A 489 -25.06 -3.56 -1.21
N GLU A 490 -25.73 -2.73 -2.00
CA GLU A 490 -25.24 -1.43 -2.42
C GLU A 490 -24.98 -0.49 -1.24
N GLU A 491 -25.96 -0.35 -0.32
CA GLU A 491 -25.80 0.51 0.85
C GLU A 491 -24.75 -0.02 1.83
N ALA A 492 -24.65 -1.34 2.01
CA ALA A 492 -23.61 -1.97 2.83
C ALA A 492 -22.23 -1.69 2.25
N LEU A 493 -22.06 -1.85 0.94
CA LEU A 493 -20.82 -1.56 0.23
C LEU A 493 -20.43 -0.08 0.38
N ARG A 494 -21.39 0.83 0.16
CA ARG A 494 -21.18 2.26 0.36
C ARG A 494 -20.72 2.58 1.79
N ARG A 495 -21.31 1.96 2.81
CA ARG A 495 -20.96 2.21 4.23
C ARG A 495 -19.58 1.71 4.60
N VAL A 496 -19.22 0.51 4.20
CA VAL A 496 -17.86 0.01 4.50
C VAL A 496 -16.80 0.83 3.79
N ARG A 497 -17.07 1.29 2.55
CA ARG A 497 -16.18 2.18 1.79
C ARG A 497 -16.08 3.61 2.35
N LEU A 498 -17.05 4.06 3.17
CA LEU A 498 -16.89 5.30 3.95
C LEU A 498 -15.88 5.16 5.09
N ILE A 499 -15.70 3.94 5.63
CA ILE A 499 -14.72 3.65 6.68
C ILE A 499 -13.33 3.50 6.08
N ASP A 500 -13.22 2.67 5.04
CA ASP A 500 -12.02 2.51 4.23
C ASP A 500 -12.43 2.28 2.76
N ALA A 501 -12.04 3.19 1.89
CA ALA A 501 -12.40 3.16 0.47
C ALA A 501 -11.90 1.90 -0.26
N GLN A 502 -10.90 1.21 0.31
CA GLN A 502 -10.33 -0.03 -0.24
C GLN A 502 -11.05 -1.30 0.24
N TYR A 503 -12.09 -1.19 1.05
CA TYR A 503 -12.88 -2.36 1.40
C TYR A 503 -13.61 -2.93 0.19
N VAL A 504 -13.57 -4.27 0.04
CA VAL A 504 -14.14 -5.04 -1.09
C VAL A 504 -13.42 -4.71 -2.40
N GLN A 505 -12.34 -5.45 -2.68
CA GLN A 505 -11.35 -5.11 -3.71
C GLN A 505 -11.58 -5.76 -5.08
N SER A 506 -12.42 -6.81 -5.17
CA SER A 506 -12.64 -7.52 -6.43
C SER A 506 -14.12 -7.55 -6.82
N GLU A 507 -14.39 -7.60 -8.13
CA GLU A 507 -15.75 -7.77 -8.66
C GLU A 507 -16.44 -9.03 -8.14
N ALA A 508 -15.68 -10.12 -7.92
CA ALA A 508 -16.21 -11.35 -7.34
C ALA A 508 -16.68 -11.14 -5.88
N GLN A 509 -15.96 -10.32 -5.11
CA GLN A 509 -16.35 -9.96 -3.74
C GLN A 509 -17.60 -9.07 -3.73
N GLU A 510 -17.73 -8.15 -4.66
CA GLU A 510 -18.95 -7.35 -4.82
C GLU A 510 -20.13 -8.20 -5.26
N ALA A 511 -19.95 -9.06 -6.27
CA ALA A 511 -20.98 -9.96 -6.77
C ALA A 511 -21.55 -10.87 -5.65
N LEU A 512 -20.66 -11.39 -4.77
CA LEU A 512 -21.11 -12.17 -3.62
C LEU A 512 -22.10 -11.40 -2.74
N LEU A 513 -21.92 -10.09 -2.51
CA LEU A 513 -22.82 -9.32 -1.64
C LEU A 513 -24.23 -9.29 -2.21
N TYR A 514 -24.37 -9.13 -3.52
CA TYR A 514 -25.69 -9.19 -4.20
C TYR A 514 -26.28 -10.59 -4.20
N GLU A 515 -25.46 -11.63 -4.42
CA GLU A 515 -25.91 -13.02 -4.30
C GLU A 515 -26.36 -13.35 -2.87
N PHE A 516 -25.64 -12.87 -1.87
CA PHE A 516 -25.94 -13.07 -0.47
C PHE A 516 -27.24 -12.36 -0.08
N GLU A 517 -27.48 -11.13 -0.53
CA GLU A 517 -28.74 -10.39 -0.36
C GLU A 517 -29.91 -11.19 -0.96
N ASN A 518 -29.77 -11.65 -2.21
CA ASN A 518 -30.79 -12.45 -2.87
C ASN A 518 -31.10 -13.76 -2.12
N ALA A 519 -30.06 -14.44 -1.63
CA ALA A 519 -30.23 -15.67 -0.85
C ALA A 519 -30.94 -15.45 0.50
N LEU A 520 -30.78 -14.29 1.13
CA LEU A 520 -31.52 -13.91 2.34
C LEU A 520 -32.97 -13.62 2.00
N LEU A 521 -33.25 -12.89 0.90
CA LEU A 521 -34.61 -12.57 0.47
C LEU A 521 -35.43 -13.81 0.12
N GLN A 522 -34.82 -14.80 -0.54
CA GLN A 522 -35.46 -16.09 -0.87
C GLN A 522 -35.83 -16.91 0.36
N LYS A 523 -35.10 -16.79 1.47
CA LYS A 523 -35.42 -17.49 2.75
C LYS A 523 -36.53 -16.81 3.54
N MET A 524 -36.83 -15.55 3.23
CA MET A 524 -37.89 -14.77 3.89
C MET A 524 -39.22 -14.79 3.11
N ALA A 525 -39.18 -15.24 1.84
CA ALA A 525 -40.37 -15.46 0.99
C ALA A 525 -40.90 -16.89 1.17
#